data_d64df9a06bf5eb3dfab7de31cd010118
#
_entry.id   d64df9a06bf5eb3dfab7de31cd010118
#
_cell.length_a   1.000
_cell.length_b   1.000
_cell.length_c   1.000
_cell.angle_alpha   90.00
_cell.angle_beta   90.00
_cell.angle_gamma   90.00
#
_symmetry.space_group_name_H-M   'P 1'
#
loop_
_entity.id
_entity.type
_entity.pdbx_description
1 polymer ?
#
loop_
_entity_poly.entity_id
_entity_poly.type
_entity_poly.pdbx_seq_one_letter_code
_entity_poly.pdbx_strand_id
1 'polypeptide(L)'
;ENNECRWGCIDIDKYNGFDHLELITKIRKHGLPLIVFRSKSGGAHVFMFFTVPVKASLVQSRLKELASFLGCAGCEIFPKQVKLLLDKGQTGNYLNLPYFNAEEGERYAIDDQGNPCSLEQFYTLYDVYAQKNADVDFIKLEDFFQDGPPCLNTLHHNGVPEGGRDETMTNVAVFYKKSGNSEFLLDLLSVNKNMCDPVLSQQDIEKIYRSVSGKEYDYACNKEPLASNCNRRECMKRKYGKGQIEMEIAATGLEKYGTEPPLWFLSLEGEQSLELETEDLQNQNRFQKKCMEQLNSMPAQMPPGRWRERIQALLQNVSEPDVQGVSNKEIFIEHLRDWCTNKGAAQVKEEIILNKPYRDNGKHYFLLASLEDHLQKKKFTVYNRNKMSNILEKELKGNLTTLRMPKPDDKEKKIKVWSIPEFTDEFDDIEINTPDMKDRKEYQAE
;
A
#
# COMPACT_ATOMS: atom_id res chain seq x y z
N GLU A 1 -5.45 -17.07 -2.21
CA GLU A 1 -5.58 -17.43 -3.65
C GLU A 1 -6.67 -16.62 -4.36
N ASN A 2 -7.75 -16.23 -3.67
CA ASN A 2 -8.90 -15.51 -4.25
C ASN A 2 -8.89 -14.01 -3.98
N ASN A 3 -7.75 -13.43 -3.59
CA ASN A 3 -7.64 -12.06 -3.10
C ASN A 3 -8.56 -11.78 -1.90
N GLU A 4 -8.62 -12.75 -1.00
CA GLU A 4 -9.40 -12.70 0.24
C GLU A 4 -8.48 -12.80 1.46
N CYS A 5 -8.91 -12.22 2.57
CA CYS A 5 -8.19 -12.26 3.84
C CYS A 5 -9.16 -12.47 5.02
N ARG A 6 -8.63 -12.97 6.14
CA ARG A 6 -9.37 -13.16 7.39
C ARG A 6 -9.11 -12.08 8.43
N TRP A 7 -8.25 -11.14 8.08
CA TRP A 7 -7.94 -9.99 8.91
C TRP A 7 -7.44 -8.83 8.05
N GLY A 8 -7.53 -7.65 8.60
CA GLY A 8 -6.84 -6.47 8.12
C GLY A 8 -6.34 -5.67 9.31
N CYS A 9 -5.41 -4.76 9.08
CA CYS A 9 -4.75 -4.00 10.13
C CYS A 9 -4.49 -2.54 9.72
N ILE A 10 -4.68 -1.64 10.66
CA ILE A 10 -4.18 -0.27 10.61
C ILE A 10 -2.89 -0.27 11.42
N ASP A 11 -1.76 0.09 10.80
CA ASP A 11 -0.45 0.12 11.44
C ASP A 11 -0.11 1.56 11.87
N ILE A 12 -0.12 1.80 13.16
CA ILE A 12 0.10 3.13 13.75
C ILE A 12 1.52 3.23 14.28
N ASP A 13 2.39 3.81 13.48
CA ASP A 13 3.82 4.01 13.78
C ASP A 13 4.08 5.32 14.58
N LYS A 14 3.51 5.42 15.77
CA LYS A 14 3.79 6.50 16.71
C LYS A 14 4.52 5.94 17.94
N TYR A 15 5.81 6.24 18.06
CA TYR A 15 6.69 5.55 19.01
C TYR A 15 6.80 6.23 20.39
N ASN A 16 6.62 7.53 20.49
CA ASN A 16 6.81 8.26 21.74
C ASN A 16 5.46 8.70 22.32
N GLY A 17 5.11 8.15 23.48
CA GLY A 17 3.94 8.58 24.24
C GLY A 17 2.60 8.23 23.63
N PHE A 18 2.52 7.13 22.85
CA PHE A 18 1.26 6.68 22.27
C PHE A 18 0.34 6.11 23.35
N ASP A 19 -0.84 6.72 23.51
CA ASP A 19 -1.84 6.29 24.48
C ASP A 19 -2.79 5.24 23.86
N HIS A 20 -2.52 3.98 24.15
CA HIS A 20 -3.36 2.86 23.69
C HIS A 20 -4.74 2.89 24.31
N LEU A 21 -4.87 3.34 25.57
CA LEU A 21 -6.15 3.39 26.27
C LEU A 21 -7.08 4.46 25.70
N GLU A 22 -6.53 5.62 25.31
CA GLU A 22 -7.29 6.66 24.60
C GLU A 22 -7.86 6.11 23.28
N LEU A 23 -7.03 5.43 22.49
CA LEU A 23 -7.46 4.80 21.24
C LEU A 23 -8.55 3.74 21.47
N ILE A 24 -8.35 2.84 22.44
CA ILE A 24 -9.32 1.80 22.81
C ILE A 24 -10.64 2.43 23.26
N THR A 25 -10.58 3.42 24.12
CA THR A 25 -11.77 4.16 24.60
C THR A 25 -12.55 4.73 23.43
N LYS A 26 -11.88 5.33 22.45
CA LYS A 26 -12.50 5.86 21.24
C LYS A 26 -13.14 4.75 20.39
N ILE A 27 -12.43 3.64 20.21
CA ILE A 27 -12.94 2.46 19.48
C ILE A 27 -14.21 1.92 20.15
N ARG A 28 -14.21 1.75 21.47
CA ARG A 28 -15.34 1.21 22.23
C ARG A 28 -16.53 2.16 22.31
N LYS A 29 -16.26 3.46 22.47
CA LYS A 29 -17.30 4.52 22.46
C LYS A 29 -18.15 4.45 21.19
N HIS A 30 -17.55 4.08 20.07
CA HIS A 30 -18.22 4.01 18.76
C HIS A 30 -18.63 2.58 18.36
N GLY A 31 -18.43 1.59 19.22
CA GLY A 31 -18.80 0.19 18.95
C GLY A 31 -18.03 -0.41 17.77
N LEU A 32 -16.81 0.06 17.49
CA LEU A 32 -16.04 -0.41 16.36
C LEU A 32 -15.46 -1.80 16.63
N PRO A 33 -15.54 -2.74 15.69
CA PRO A 33 -15.10 -4.13 15.88
C PRO A 33 -13.59 -4.27 15.66
N LEU A 34 -12.82 -3.48 16.38
CA LEU A 34 -11.37 -3.42 16.27
C LEU A 34 -10.70 -3.90 17.56
N ILE A 35 -9.61 -4.63 17.43
CA ILE A 35 -8.77 -5.08 18.55
C ILE A 35 -7.41 -4.40 18.41
N VAL A 36 -6.98 -3.75 19.49
CA VAL A 36 -5.70 -3.02 19.53
C VAL A 36 -4.60 -3.95 20.08
N PHE A 37 -3.49 -4.00 19.36
CA PHE A 37 -2.28 -4.67 19.81
C PHE A 37 -1.16 -3.65 19.95
N ARG A 38 -0.30 -3.85 20.96
CA ARG A 38 0.95 -3.13 21.04
C ARG A 38 1.90 -3.63 19.95
N SER A 39 2.50 -2.71 19.19
CA SER A 39 3.59 -3.03 18.25
C SER A 39 4.93 -3.14 18.99
N LYS A 40 5.96 -3.73 18.36
CA LYS A 40 7.29 -3.86 18.96
C LYS A 40 7.89 -2.51 19.37
N SER A 41 7.68 -1.50 18.57
CA SER A 41 8.21 -0.13 18.76
C SER A 41 7.39 0.73 19.71
N GLY A 42 6.30 0.20 20.28
CA GLY A 42 5.42 0.93 21.22
C GLY A 42 4.26 1.66 20.55
N GLY A 43 4.12 1.62 19.24
CA GLY A 43 2.92 2.03 18.51
C GLY A 43 1.81 0.99 18.60
N ALA A 44 0.84 1.02 17.69
CA ALA A 44 -0.30 0.11 17.72
C ALA A 44 -0.57 -0.55 16.36
N HIS A 45 -0.88 -1.83 16.39
CA HIS A 45 -1.53 -2.54 15.30
C HIS A 45 -3.02 -2.69 15.63
N VAL A 46 -3.89 -2.09 14.85
CA VAL A 46 -5.34 -2.13 15.08
C VAL A 46 -5.96 -3.08 14.08
N PHE A 47 -6.31 -4.27 14.57
CA PHE A 47 -6.82 -5.35 13.73
C PHE A 47 -8.34 -5.36 13.66
N MET A 48 -8.83 -5.69 12.46
CA MET A 48 -10.19 -6.15 12.21
C MET A 48 -10.12 -7.61 11.77
N PHE A 49 -10.80 -8.50 12.49
CA PHE A 49 -10.81 -9.94 12.21
C PHE A 49 -12.12 -10.40 11.60
N PHE A 50 -12.04 -11.47 10.80
CA PHE A 50 -13.18 -12.07 10.14
C PHE A 50 -13.25 -13.57 10.39
N THR A 51 -14.45 -14.07 10.68
CA THR A 51 -14.72 -15.50 10.89
C THR A 51 -14.68 -16.30 9.59
N VAL A 52 -14.87 -15.61 8.44
CA VAL A 52 -14.80 -16.17 7.09
C VAL A 52 -13.87 -15.31 6.21
N PRO A 53 -13.31 -15.83 5.11
CA PRO A 53 -12.55 -15.02 4.18
C PRO A 53 -13.41 -13.91 3.55
N VAL A 54 -12.87 -12.70 3.48
CA VAL A 54 -13.50 -11.51 2.91
C VAL A 54 -12.56 -10.89 1.86
N LYS A 55 -13.12 -10.32 0.79
CA LYS A 55 -12.32 -9.69 -0.27
C LYS A 55 -11.39 -8.62 0.28
N ALA A 56 -10.12 -8.69 -0.10
CA ALA A 56 -9.08 -7.76 0.35
C ALA A 56 -9.41 -6.29 0.03
N SER A 57 -10.04 -6.03 -1.11
CA SER A 57 -10.50 -4.69 -1.52
C SER A 57 -11.51 -4.10 -0.52
N LEU A 58 -12.46 -4.92 -0.07
CA LEU A 58 -13.48 -4.49 0.89
C LEU A 58 -12.87 -4.22 2.27
N VAL A 59 -12.01 -5.13 2.73
CA VAL A 59 -11.31 -4.98 4.01
C VAL A 59 -10.43 -3.72 4.00
N GLN A 60 -9.64 -3.50 2.95
CA GLN A 60 -8.81 -2.32 2.84
C GLN A 60 -9.64 -1.02 2.81
N SER A 61 -10.74 -1.02 2.03
CA SER A 61 -11.63 0.14 1.95
C SER A 61 -12.23 0.48 3.32
N ARG A 62 -12.72 -0.53 4.03
CA ARG A 62 -13.32 -0.34 5.36
C ARG A 62 -12.30 0.13 6.38
N LEU A 63 -11.09 -0.42 6.37
CA LEU A 63 -10.04 0.03 7.29
C LEU A 63 -9.55 1.46 6.99
N LYS A 64 -9.50 1.89 5.73
CA LYS A 64 -9.20 3.29 5.37
C LYS A 64 -10.26 4.25 5.93
N GLU A 65 -11.52 3.87 5.90
CA GLU A 65 -12.62 4.64 6.48
C GLU A 65 -12.50 4.73 8.00
N LEU A 66 -12.29 3.57 8.67
CA LEU A 66 -12.09 3.53 10.12
C LEU A 66 -10.83 4.29 10.55
N ALA A 67 -9.73 4.19 9.80
CA ALA A 67 -8.51 4.94 10.07
C ALA A 67 -8.75 6.46 10.00
N SER A 68 -9.47 6.94 8.98
CA SER A 68 -9.81 8.37 8.87
C SER A 68 -10.70 8.83 10.04
N PHE A 69 -11.66 8.01 10.44
CA PHE A 69 -12.53 8.30 11.60
C PHE A 69 -11.75 8.34 12.93
N LEU A 70 -10.77 7.46 13.08
CA LEU A 70 -9.90 7.43 14.28
C LEU A 70 -8.82 8.53 14.28
N GLY A 71 -8.65 9.29 13.20
CA GLY A 71 -7.60 10.30 13.06
C GLY A 71 -6.25 9.72 12.64
N CYS A 72 -6.28 8.61 11.91
CA CYS A 72 -5.12 7.84 11.46
C CYS A 72 -5.12 7.61 9.94
N ALA A 73 -5.72 8.51 9.14
CA ALA A 73 -5.88 8.37 7.69
C ALA A 73 -4.55 8.18 6.93
N GLY A 74 -3.44 8.69 7.48
CA GLY A 74 -2.10 8.54 6.90
C GLY A 74 -1.35 7.26 7.31
N CYS A 75 -1.95 6.41 8.14
CA CYS A 75 -1.33 5.17 8.59
C CYS A 75 -1.35 4.09 7.51
N GLU A 76 -0.40 3.15 7.59
CA GLU A 76 -0.39 2.00 6.70
C GLU A 76 -1.58 1.08 6.94
N ILE A 77 -2.16 0.57 5.86
CA ILE A 77 -3.31 -0.35 5.91
C ILE A 77 -2.92 -1.69 5.30
N PHE A 78 -3.14 -2.76 6.03
CA PHE A 78 -3.00 -4.13 5.53
C PHE A 78 -4.38 -4.78 5.33
N PRO A 79 -4.61 -5.48 4.21
CA PRO A 79 -3.66 -5.75 3.12
C PRO A 79 -3.28 -4.47 2.35
N LYS A 80 -1.98 -4.32 2.01
CA LYS A 80 -1.50 -3.19 1.18
C LYS A 80 -2.00 -3.32 -0.26
N GLN A 81 -2.06 -4.56 -0.78
CA GLN A 81 -2.57 -4.85 -2.12
C GLN A 81 -3.96 -5.49 -2.05
N VAL A 82 -4.85 -5.06 -2.91
CA VAL A 82 -6.18 -5.67 -3.08
C VAL A 82 -6.17 -6.85 -4.06
N LYS A 83 -5.15 -6.93 -4.90
CA LYS A 83 -4.93 -8.02 -5.87
C LYS A 83 -3.46 -8.43 -5.87
N LEU A 84 -3.22 -9.73 -5.76
CA LEU A 84 -1.89 -10.32 -5.90
C LEU A 84 -1.70 -10.82 -7.33
N LEU A 85 -0.60 -10.41 -7.96
CA LEU A 85 -0.19 -10.87 -9.28
C LEU A 85 0.70 -12.10 -9.12
N LEU A 86 0.09 -13.24 -8.77
CA LEU A 86 0.80 -14.51 -8.50
C LEU A 86 1.59 -14.99 -9.71
N ASP A 87 1.06 -14.76 -10.92
CA ASP A 87 1.72 -15.03 -12.20
C ASP A 87 3.00 -14.20 -12.41
N LYS A 88 3.15 -13.11 -11.66
CA LYS A 88 4.34 -12.25 -11.65
C LYS A 88 5.21 -12.44 -10.38
N GLY A 89 4.97 -13.50 -9.62
CA GLY A 89 5.77 -13.85 -8.44
C GLY A 89 5.52 -12.99 -7.20
N GLN A 90 4.41 -12.24 -7.15
CA GLN A 90 4.10 -11.45 -5.96
C GLN A 90 3.63 -12.33 -4.81
N THR A 91 4.20 -12.11 -3.62
CA THR A 91 3.85 -12.83 -2.39
C THR A 91 2.96 -12.04 -1.42
N GLY A 92 2.72 -10.76 -1.69
CA GLY A 92 2.03 -9.85 -0.78
C GLY A 92 2.94 -9.32 0.33
N ASN A 93 2.40 -8.40 1.11
CA ASN A 93 3.09 -7.84 2.26
C ASN A 93 2.77 -8.64 3.51
N TYR A 94 3.75 -8.76 4.40
CA TYR A 94 3.58 -9.40 5.70
C TYR A 94 3.61 -8.37 6.83
N LEU A 95 2.94 -8.70 7.91
CA LEU A 95 2.94 -7.96 9.15
C LEU A 95 3.48 -8.90 10.24
N ASN A 96 4.25 -8.36 11.17
CA ASN A 96 4.76 -9.15 12.29
C ASN A 96 3.62 -9.74 13.12
N LEU A 97 3.65 -11.05 13.33
CA LEU A 97 2.61 -11.77 14.08
C LEU A 97 2.56 -11.29 15.54
N PRO A 98 1.36 -11.00 16.07
CA PRO A 98 1.16 -10.90 17.51
C PRO A 98 1.49 -12.22 18.19
N TYR A 99 1.92 -12.15 19.45
CA TYR A 99 2.29 -13.33 20.28
C TYR A 99 3.37 -14.24 19.69
N PHE A 100 4.10 -13.79 18.67
CA PHE A 100 5.25 -14.52 18.20
C PHE A 100 6.32 -14.53 19.31
N ASN A 101 6.78 -15.72 19.69
CA ASN A 101 7.65 -15.92 20.84
C ASN A 101 7.02 -15.43 22.16
N ALA A 102 5.83 -15.96 22.50
CA ALA A 102 4.87 -15.41 23.47
C ALA A 102 5.44 -15.15 24.88
N GLU A 103 6.47 -15.86 25.30
CA GLU A 103 7.09 -15.69 26.64
C GLU A 103 7.95 -14.42 26.75
N GLU A 104 8.43 -13.89 25.62
CA GLU A 104 9.26 -12.68 25.53
C GLU A 104 8.64 -11.61 24.61
N GLY A 105 7.42 -11.85 24.13
CA GLY A 105 6.80 -11.05 23.07
C GLY A 105 6.30 -9.70 23.57
N GLU A 106 6.79 -8.62 22.97
CA GLU A 106 6.31 -7.25 23.20
C GLU A 106 5.04 -6.92 22.41
N ARG A 107 4.50 -7.88 21.61
CA ARG A 107 3.32 -7.73 20.74
C ARG A 107 2.16 -8.54 21.28
N TYR A 108 1.28 -7.87 21.99
CA TYR A 108 0.12 -8.47 22.63
C TYR A 108 -1.12 -7.61 22.42
N ALA A 109 -2.31 -8.22 22.48
CA ALA A 109 -3.56 -7.48 22.53
C ALA A 109 -3.70 -6.72 23.83
N ILE A 110 -4.44 -5.63 23.80
CA ILE A 110 -4.70 -4.79 24.96
C ILE A 110 -6.21 -4.81 25.24
N ASP A 111 -6.59 -5.03 26.49
CA ASP A 111 -7.99 -5.04 26.91
C ASP A 111 -8.60 -3.63 27.02
N ASP A 112 -9.88 -3.55 27.35
CA ASP A 112 -10.60 -2.30 27.44
C ASP A 112 -10.17 -1.43 28.65
N GLN A 113 -9.36 -1.96 29.54
CA GLN A 113 -8.76 -1.26 30.68
C GLN A 113 -7.29 -0.83 30.40
N GLY A 114 -6.75 -1.15 29.24
CA GLY A 114 -5.39 -0.85 28.85
C GLY A 114 -4.35 -1.88 29.30
N ASN A 115 -4.76 -3.05 29.79
CA ASN A 115 -3.87 -4.09 30.27
C ASN A 115 -3.44 -5.06 29.12
N PRO A 116 -2.22 -5.62 29.17
CA PRO A 116 -1.80 -6.68 28.27
C PRO A 116 -2.69 -7.91 28.41
N CYS A 117 -3.13 -8.48 27.28
CA CYS A 117 -3.90 -9.72 27.26
C CYS A 117 -2.99 -10.93 27.05
N SER A 118 -3.27 -12.03 27.75
CA SER A 118 -2.76 -13.35 27.37
C SER A 118 -3.34 -13.80 26.02
N LEU A 119 -2.81 -14.86 25.44
CA LEU A 119 -3.35 -15.43 24.20
C LEU A 119 -4.81 -15.90 24.38
N GLU A 120 -5.17 -16.49 25.51
CA GLU A 120 -6.54 -16.93 25.82
C GLU A 120 -7.48 -15.74 25.95
N GLN A 121 -7.04 -14.66 26.58
CA GLN A 121 -7.82 -13.43 26.68
C GLN A 121 -8.02 -12.78 25.31
N PHE A 122 -7.00 -12.83 24.45
CA PHE A 122 -7.16 -12.38 23.05
C PHE A 122 -8.23 -13.23 22.30
N TYR A 123 -8.26 -14.53 22.46
CA TYR A 123 -9.32 -15.35 21.84
C TYR A 123 -10.72 -14.93 22.31
N THR A 124 -10.87 -14.56 23.57
CA THR A 124 -12.13 -14.01 24.09
C THR A 124 -12.50 -12.68 23.37
N LEU A 125 -11.52 -11.78 23.16
CA LEU A 125 -11.75 -10.56 22.39
C LEU A 125 -12.09 -10.87 20.93
N TYR A 126 -11.41 -11.84 20.33
CA TYR A 126 -11.68 -12.29 18.96
C TYR A 126 -13.13 -12.78 18.82
N ASP A 127 -13.61 -13.59 19.72
CA ASP A 127 -14.99 -14.13 19.68
C ASP A 127 -16.05 -13.02 19.78
N VAL A 128 -15.72 -11.93 20.49
CA VAL A 128 -16.62 -10.76 20.64
C VAL A 128 -16.60 -9.88 19.40
N TYR A 129 -15.42 -9.62 18.83
CA TYR A 129 -15.25 -8.56 17.82
C TYR A 129 -15.05 -9.05 16.38
N ALA A 130 -14.80 -10.35 16.14
CA ALA A 130 -14.66 -10.89 14.81
C ALA A 130 -15.96 -10.78 13.99
N GLN A 131 -15.83 -10.28 12.75
CA GLN A 131 -16.96 -9.99 11.88
C GLN A 131 -17.20 -11.10 10.85
N LYS A 132 -18.42 -11.22 10.34
CA LYS A 132 -18.74 -12.15 9.24
C LYS A 132 -18.46 -11.56 7.88
N ASN A 133 -18.50 -10.24 7.75
CA ASN A 133 -18.17 -9.51 6.53
C ASN A 133 -17.63 -8.11 6.87
N ALA A 134 -17.10 -7.40 5.88
CA ALA A 134 -16.63 -6.01 6.02
C ALA A 134 -17.62 -5.01 5.41
N ASP A 135 -18.75 -5.47 4.86
CA ASP A 135 -19.75 -4.63 4.22
C ASP A 135 -20.80 -4.13 5.24
N VAL A 136 -20.33 -3.74 6.41
CA VAL A 136 -21.15 -3.17 7.48
C VAL A 136 -20.71 -1.74 7.69
N ASP A 137 -21.66 -0.83 7.68
CA ASP A 137 -21.42 0.55 8.07
C ASP A 137 -21.32 0.64 9.60
N PHE A 138 -20.07 0.72 10.09
CA PHE A 138 -19.78 0.85 11.53
C PHE A 138 -19.83 2.29 12.01
N ILE A 139 -19.72 3.26 11.08
CA ILE A 139 -19.66 4.69 11.39
C ILE A 139 -21.00 5.32 11.04
N LYS A 140 -21.86 5.51 12.03
CA LYS A 140 -23.14 6.20 11.88
C LYS A 140 -22.99 7.64 12.38
N LEU A 141 -22.48 8.51 11.52
CA LEU A 141 -22.41 9.94 11.80
C LEU A 141 -23.60 10.67 11.16
N GLU A 142 -24.13 11.63 11.88
CA GLU A 142 -25.02 12.62 11.29
C GLU A 142 -24.26 13.44 10.25
N ASP A 143 -24.80 13.57 9.03
CA ASP A 143 -24.19 14.36 7.96
C ASP A 143 -24.50 15.84 8.13
N PHE A 144 -23.89 16.45 9.16
CA PHE A 144 -24.09 17.85 9.53
C PHE A 144 -23.69 18.78 8.38
N PHE A 145 -22.58 18.51 7.71
CA PHE A 145 -22.13 19.23 6.53
C PHE A 145 -22.59 18.48 5.28
N GLN A 146 -23.90 18.57 4.98
CA GLN A 146 -24.53 17.83 3.89
C GLN A 146 -23.75 17.94 2.58
N ASP A 147 -23.39 16.78 2.00
CA ASP A 147 -22.58 16.70 0.78
C ASP A 147 -21.21 17.39 0.86
N GLY A 148 -20.77 17.80 2.05
CA GLY A 148 -19.45 18.36 2.31
C GLY A 148 -18.37 17.31 2.59
N PRO A 149 -17.10 17.74 2.81
CA PRO A 149 -16.01 16.84 3.11
C PRO A 149 -16.29 15.98 4.37
N PRO A 150 -16.15 14.63 4.30
CA PRO A 150 -16.42 13.75 5.45
C PRO A 150 -15.55 14.05 6.67
N CYS A 151 -14.33 14.56 6.47
CA CYS A 151 -13.43 14.94 7.56
C CYS A 151 -14.04 16.06 8.45
N LEU A 152 -14.83 16.97 7.88
CA LEU A 152 -15.52 18.01 8.66
C LEU A 152 -16.60 17.39 9.56
N ASN A 153 -17.37 16.41 9.07
CA ASN A 153 -18.33 15.67 9.88
C ASN A 153 -17.65 14.86 10.99
N THR A 154 -16.52 14.22 10.68
CA THR A 154 -15.72 13.50 11.68
C THR A 154 -15.22 14.44 12.79
N LEU A 155 -14.70 15.61 12.43
CA LEU A 155 -14.23 16.61 13.38
C LEU A 155 -15.37 17.28 14.15
N HIS A 156 -16.53 17.46 13.53
CA HIS A 156 -17.73 17.93 14.23
C HIS A 156 -18.16 16.95 15.33
N HIS A 157 -18.09 15.66 15.06
CA HIS A 157 -18.50 14.61 15.99
C HIS A 157 -17.45 14.34 17.10
N ASN A 158 -16.17 14.36 16.74
CA ASN A 158 -15.08 14.01 17.66
C ASN A 158 -14.50 15.20 18.43
N GLY A 159 -14.83 16.43 18.02
CA GLY A 159 -14.17 17.65 18.47
C GLY A 159 -12.87 17.93 17.72
N VAL A 160 -12.43 19.18 17.79
CA VAL A 160 -11.21 19.66 17.12
C VAL A 160 -10.10 19.81 18.15
N PRO A 161 -8.93 19.18 17.96
CA PRO A 161 -7.82 19.28 18.90
C PRO A 161 -7.29 20.72 18.96
N GLU A 162 -6.73 21.09 20.11
CA GLU A 162 -6.04 22.36 20.27
C GLU A 162 -4.90 22.49 19.23
N GLY A 163 -4.75 23.67 18.64
CA GLY A 163 -3.83 23.90 17.52
C GLY A 163 -4.41 23.65 16.13
N GLY A 164 -5.50 22.83 16.01
CA GLY A 164 -6.17 22.56 14.75
C GLY A 164 -7.42 23.41 14.47
N ARG A 165 -7.85 24.22 15.43
CA ARG A 165 -9.15 24.92 15.39
C ARG A 165 -9.25 25.96 14.28
N ASP A 166 -8.25 26.80 14.11
CA ASP A 166 -8.21 27.84 13.07
C ASP A 166 -8.27 27.24 11.66
N GLU A 167 -7.46 26.22 11.40
CA GLU A 167 -7.45 25.51 10.13
C GLU A 167 -8.79 24.82 9.86
N THR A 168 -9.38 24.16 10.87
CA THR A 168 -10.68 23.51 10.74
C THR A 168 -11.78 24.51 10.42
N MET A 169 -11.87 25.61 11.19
CA MET A 169 -12.88 26.65 10.98
C MET A 169 -12.73 27.35 9.63
N THR A 170 -11.50 27.52 9.16
CA THR A 170 -11.25 28.02 7.80
C THR A 170 -11.83 27.06 6.76
N ASN A 171 -11.65 25.74 6.91
CA ASN A 171 -12.22 24.76 5.97
C ASN A 171 -13.73 24.63 6.08
N VAL A 172 -14.31 24.83 7.27
CA VAL A 172 -15.78 24.94 7.43
C VAL A 172 -16.32 26.18 6.68
N ALA A 173 -15.61 27.32 6.78
CA ALA A 173 -15.97 28.52 6.02
C ALA A 173 -15.90 28.30 4.50
N VAL A 174 -14.87 27.57 4.02
CA VAL A 174 -14.74 27.14 2.61
C VAL A 174 -15.93 26.28 2.18
N PHE A 175 -16.37 25.35 3.03
CA PHE A 175 -17.56 24.52 2.76
C PHE A 175 -18.81 25.39 2.62
N TYR A 176 -19.09 26.30 3.56
CA TYR A 176 -20.26 27.17 3.45
C TYR A 176 -20.25 28.00 2.18
N LYS A 177 -19.12 28.60 1.83
CA LYS A 177 -19.00 29.33 0.56
C LYS A 177 -19.24 28.43 -0.65
N LYS A 178 -18.66 27.24 -0.72
CA LYS A 178 -18.86 26.29 -1.83
C LYS A 178 -20.30 25.77 -1.90
N SER A 179 -20.99 25.66 -0.76
CA SER A 179 -22.41 25.25 -0.73
C SER A 179 -23.40 26.35 -1.13
N GLY A 180 -22.89 27.56 -1.43
CA GLY A 180 -23.69 28.69 -1.87
C GLY A 180 -24.27 29.53 -0.72
N ASN A 181 -23.89 29.27 0.52
CA ASN A 181 -24.25 30.13 1.64
C ASN A 181 -23.32 31.37 1.62
N SER A 182 -23.87 32.55 1.34
CA SER A 182 -23.09 33.79 1.28
C SER A 182 -22.97 34.49 2.64
N GLU A 183 -23.86 34.19 3.60
CA GLU A 183 -23.94 34.84 4.90
C GLU A 183 -23.73 33.85 6.06
N PHE A 184 -22.65 33.08 6.01
CA PHE A 184 -22.38 31.97 6.93
C PHE A 184 -21.70 32.37 8.26
N LEU A 185 -21.62 33.66 8.62
CA LEU A 185 -20.95 34.09 9.84
C LEU A 185 -21.60 33.50 11.11
N LEU A 186 -22.94 33.53 11.17
CA LEU A 186 -23.68 33.00 12.32
C LEU A 186 -23.54 31.49 12.46
N ASP A 187 -23.58 30.79 11.29
CA ASP A 187 -23.37 29.35 11.23
C ASP A 187 -21.95 28.98 11.69
N LEU A 188 -20.96 29.76 11.24
CA LEU A 188 -19.56 29.55 11.62
C LEU A 188 -19.34 29.75 13.15
N LEU A 189 -19.97 30.76 13.73
CA LEU A 189 -19.96 30.99 15.17
C LEU A 189 -20.63 29.84 15.95
N SER A 190 -21.74 29.32 15.45
CA SER A 190 -22.44 28.18 16.04
C SER A 190 -21.59 26.92 15.99
N VAL A 191 -21.01 26.62 14.81
CA VAL A 191 -20.14 25.46 14.61
C VAL A 191 -18.88 25.53 15.48
N ASN A 192 -18.28 26.73 15.62
CA ASN A 192 -17.13 26.93 16.51
C ASN A 192 -17.45 26.52 17.98
N LYS A 193 -18.63 26.87 18.49
CA LYS A 193 -19.05 26.47 19.83
C LYS A 193 -19.22 24.96 19.99
N ASN A 194 -19.64 24.28 18.95
CA ASN A 194 -19.92 22.85 18.98
C ASN A 194 -18.67 21.98 18.72
N MET A 195 -17.71 22.49 17.95
CA MET A 195 -16.55 21.72 17.52
C MET A 195 -15.27 22.01 18.31
N CYS A 196 -15.12 23.25 18.81
CA CYS A 196 -13.84 23.71 19.38
C CYS A 196 -13.92 23.84 20.90
N ASP A 197 -12.95 23.22 21.59
CA ASP A 197 -12.75 23.40 23.03
C ASP A 197 -11.24 23.63 23.31
N PRO A 198 -10.87 24.80 23.85
CA PRO A 198 -11.68 26.03 24.02
C PRO A 198 -12.10 26.61 22.66
N VAL A 199 -13.23 27.29 22.64
CA VAL A 199 -13.76 27.96 21.43
C VAL A 199 -12.81 29.08 20.97
N LEU A 200 -12.75 29.31 19.64
CA LEU A 200 -12.06 30.48 19.10
C LEU A 200 -12.81 31.76 19.43
N SER A 201 -12.09 32.86 19.57
CA SER A 201 -12.72 34.16 19.83
C SER A 201 -13.61 34.59 18.65
N GLN A 202 -14.64 35.40 18.94
CA GLN A 202 -15.49 35.96 17.90
C GLN A 202 -14.66 36.75 16.87
N GLN A 203 -13.64 37.47 17.29
CA GLN A 203 -12.77 38.24 16.40
C GLN A 203 -12.00 37.33 15.43
N ASP A 204 -11.55 36.16 15.85
CA ASP A 204 -10.85 35.23 15.01
C ASP A 204 -11.80 34.59 13.96
N ILE A 205 -13.01 34.23 14.38
CA ILE A 205 -14.06 33.77 13.48
C ILE A 205 -14.44 34.82 12.41
N GLU A 206 -14.56 36.09 12.82
CA GLU A 206 -14.82 37.18 11.88
C GLU A 206 -13.66 37.42 10.91
N LYS A 207 -12.40 37.23 11.32
CA LYS A 207 -11.23 37.29 10.43
C LYS A 207 -11.32 36.16 9.38
N ILE A 208 -11.61 34.94 9.81
CA ILE A 208 -11.78 33.77 8.91
C ILE A 208 -12.89 34.06 7.92
N TYR A 209 -14.07 34.50 8.38
CA TYR A 209 -15.21 34.86 7.54
C TYR A 209 -14.84 35.86 6.45
N ARG A 210 -14.23 37.01 6.84
CA ARG A 210 -13.81 38.06 5.90
C ARG A 210 -12.78 37.55 4.88
N SER A 211 -11.84 36.75 5.34
CA SER A 211 -10.80 36.16 4.48
C SER A 211 -11.39 35.25 3.42
N VAL A 212 -12.25 34.30 3.83
CA VAL A 212 -12.84 33.31 2.92
C VAL A 212 -13.91 33.93 2.01
N SER A 213 -14.71 34.87 2.52
CA SER A 213 -15.71 35.57 1.70
C SER A 213 -15.05 36.37 0.58
N GLY A 214 -13.90 37.01 0.84
CA GLY A 214 -13.22 37.91 -0.10
C GLY A 214 -12.30 37.27 -1.10
N LYS A 215 -11.94 35.99 -0.95
CA LYS A 215 -10.97 35.29 -1.81
C LYS A 215 -11.44 33.89 -2.12
N GLU A 216 -11.00 33.35 -3.27
CA GLU A 216 -11.20 31.95 -3.55
C GLU A 216 -10.22 31.09 -2.73
N TYR A 217 -10.78 30.15 -1.99
CA TYR A 217 -10.05 29.17 -1.19
C TYR A 217 -10.44 27.77 -1.61
N ASP A 218 -9.48 26.87 -1.53
CA ASP A 218 -9.72 25.43 -1.62
C ASP A 218 -9.47 24.78 -0.26
N TYR A 219 -9.97 23.54 -0.07
CA TYR A 219 -9.74 22.80 1.16
C TYR A 219 -8.26 22.50 1.38
N ALA A 220 -7.76 22.74 2.58
CA ALA A 220 -6.38 22.49 2.98
C ALA A 220 -6.20 21.03 3.46
N CYS A 221 -6.46 20.07 2.58
CA CYS A 221 -6.53 18.63 2.90
C CYS A 221 -5.21 18.02 3.39
N ASN A 222 -4.08 18.70 3.19
CA ASN A 222 -2.75 18.27 3.62
C ASN A 222 -2.32 18.83 4.99
N LYS A 223 -3.20 19.60 5.63
CA LYS A 223 -2.94 20.17 6.96
C LYS A 223 -3.71 19.43 8.05
N GLU A 224 -3.11 19.38 9.23
CA GLU A 224 -3.79 18.85 10.41
C GLU A 224 -4.85 19.85 10.94
N PRO A 225 -5.98 19.33 11.46
CA PRO A 225 -6.34 17.93 11.66
C PRO A 225 -7.10 17.29 10.47
N LEU A 226 -7.24 18.00 9.34
CA LEU A 226 -7.98 17.46 8.19
C LEU A 226 -7.27 16.29 7.56
N ALA A 227 -5.92 16.34 7.48
CA ALA A 227 -5.11 15.29 6.85
C ALA A 227 -5.32 13.93 7.54
N SER A 228 -5.22 13.90 8.87
CA SER A 228 -5.38 12.67 9.67
C SER A 228 -6.82 12.15 9.72
N ASN A 229 -7.83 12.97 9.39
CA ASN A 229 -9.25 12.60 9.35
C ASN A 229 -9.78 12.46 7.90
N CYS A 230 -8.91 12.45 6.90
CA CYS A 230 -9.31 12.51 5.50
C CYS A 230 -9.84 11.17 4.98
N ASN A 231 -11.15 11.05 4.76
CA ASN A 231 -11.76 10.01 3.92
C ASN A 231 -11.89 10.53 2.49
N ARG A 232 -10.78 10.46 1.74
CA ARG A 232 -10.73 10.99 0.38
C ARG A 232 -11.71 10.31 -0.56
N ARG A 233 -11.84 8.98 -0.47
CA ARG A 233 -12.73 8.19 -1.33
C ARG A 233 -14.15 8.71 -1.26
N GLU A 234 -14.68 8.91 -0.05
CA GLU A 234 -16.01 9.42 0.16
C GLU A 234 -16.12 10.91 -0.19
N CYS A 235 -15.09 11.70 0.13
CA CYS A 235 -15.05 13.12 -0.20
C CYS A 235 -15.17 13.41 -1.70
N MET A 236 -14.57 12.55 -2.54
CA MET A 236 -14.61 12.71 -4.00
C MET A 236 -16.00 12.45 -4.60
N LYS A 237 -16.89 11.76 -3.89
CA LYS A 237 -18.27 11.52 -4.32
C LYS A 237 -19.20 12.66 -3.96
N ARG A 238 -18.83 13.48 -2.97
CA ARG A 238 -19.69 14.49 -2.39
C ARG A 238 -19.73 15.77 -3.21
N LYS A 239 -20.89 16.36 -3.33
CA LYS A 239 -21.16 17.56 -4.15
C LYS A 239 -20.23 18.73 -3.78
N TYR A 240 -19.99 18.95 -2.51
CA TYR A 240 -19.12 20.03 -2.01
C TYR A 240 -17.78 19.49 -1.47
N GLY A 241 -17.45 18.24 -1.80
CA GLY A 241 -16.14 17.67 -1.55
C GLY A 241 -15.04 18.22 -2.47
N LYS A 242 -13.84 17.67 -2.38
CA LYS A 242 -12.70 18.11 -3.22
C LYS A 242 -12.79 17.62 -4.68
N GLY A 243 -13.72 16.74 -5.00
CA GLY A 243 -13.71 15.95 -6.23
C GLY A 243 -14.84 16.19 -7.22
N GLN A 244 -15.42 17.40 -7.31
CA GLN A 244 -16.39 17.67 -8.38
C GLN A 244 -15.76 17.64 -9.78
N ILE A 245 -15.49 16.43 -10.26
CA ILE A 245 -15.34 16.18 -11.70
C ILE A 245 -16.19 14.96 -11.98
N GLU A 246 -17.36 15.19 -12.56
CA GLU A 246 -18.25 14.14 -13.03
C GLU A 246 -17.51 13.25 -14.05
N MET A 247 -17.11 12.06 -13.60
CA MET A 247 -16.87 10.93 -14.49
C MET A 247 -18.08 10.01 -14.40
N GLU A 248 -18.60 9.57 -15.54
CA GLU A 248 -19.58 8.47 -15.60
C GLU A 248 -19.04 7.19 -14.94
N ILE A 249 -17.73 7.09 -14.79
CA ILE A 249 -17.05 6.07 -13.99
C ILE A 249 -16.49 6.76 -12.74
N ALA A 250 -17.08 6.48 -11.60
CA ALA A 250 -16.64 7.01 -10.30
C ALA A 250 -15.35 6.32 -9.84
N ALA A 251 -14.21 6.89 -10.26
CA ALA A 251 -12.90 6.44 -9.82
C ALA A 251 -12.63 6.90 -8.39
N THR A 252 -12.31 5.96 -7.51
CA THR A 252 -12.09 6.20 -6.08
C THR A 252 -10.62 6.21 -5.67
N GLY A 253 -9.72 5.73 -6.53
CA GLY A 253 -8.27 5.72 -6.29
C GLY A 253 -7.50 5.17 -7.46
N LEU A 254 -6.19 5.46 -7.50
CA LEU A 254 -5.26 4.91 -8.47
C LEU A 254 -4.07 4.31 -7.71
N GLU A 255 -3.74 3.07 -8.01
CA GLU A 255 -2.58 2.36 -7.47
C GLU A 255 -1.60 2.08 -8.60
N LYS A 256 -0.31 2.28 -8.34
CA LYS A 256 0.76 1.97 -9.27
C LYS A 256 1.58 0.81 -8.73
N TYR A 257 1.71 -0.24 -9.49
CA TYR A 257 2.55 -1.40 -9.18
C TYR A 257 3.88 -1.27 -9.90
N GLY A 258 4.98 -1.45 -9.16
CA GLY A 258 6.36 -1.33 -9.67
C GLY A 258 6.79 -2.45 -10.61
N THR A 259 5.90 -2.97 -11.46
CA THR A 259 6.25 -3.91 -12.55
C THR A 259 6.92 -3.16 -13.70
N GLU A 260 7.62 -3.84 -14.60
CA GLU A 260 8.19 -3.26 -15.83
C GLU A 260 7.56 -3.91 -17.07
N PRO A 261 6.73 -3.19 -17.84
CA PRO A 261 6.21 -1.84 -17.58
C PRO A 261 5.30 -1.76 -16.35
N PRO A 262 5.13 -0.57 -15.76
CA PRO A 262 4.27 -0.40 -14.58
C PRO A 262 2.81 -0.72 -14.92
N LEU A 263 2.14 -1.41 -14.00
CA LEU A 263 0.71 -1.66 -14.03
C LEU A 263 -0.01 -0.69 -13.09
N TRP A 264 -1.19 -0.29 -13.52
CA TRP A 264 -2.03 0.64 -12.79
C TRP A 264 -3.38 -0.02 -12.50
N PHE A 265 -3.87 0.14 -11.29
CA PHE A 265 -5.21 -0.30 -10.91
C PHE A 265 -6.04 0.90 -10.52
N LEU A 266 -7.07 1.18 -11.32
CA LEU A 266 -8.04 2.22 -11.04
C LEU A 266 -9.17 1.60 -10.23
N SER A 267 -9.28 1.97 -8.96
CA SER A 267 -10.36 1.55 -8.08
C SER A 267 -11.64 2.32 -8.42
N LEU A 268 -12.75 1.60 -8.56
CA LEU A 268 -14.06 2.15 -8.92
C LEU A 268 -15.05 1.96 -7.78
N GLU A 269 -16.18 2.66 -7.84
CA GLU A 269 -17.31 2.38 -6.94
C GLU A 269 -17.84 0.95 -7.14
N GLY A 270 -18.30 0.34 -6.05
CA GLY A 270 -18.83 -1.03 -6.10
C GLY A 270 -17.77 -2.12 -6.15
N GLU A 271 -16.55 -1.86 -5.62
CA GLU A 271 -15.45 -2.84 -5.47
C GLU A 271 -14.82 -3.33 -6.78
N GLN A 272 -15.14 -2.69 -7.89
CA GLN A 272 -14.51 -3.01 -9.16
C GLN A 272 -13.16 -2.30 -9.28
N SER A 273 -12.21 -2.94 -9.92
CA SER A 273 -10.93 -2.34 -10.28
C SER A 273 -10.64 -2.57 -11.75
N LEU A 274 -10.08 -1.55 -12.40
CA LEU A 274 -9.69 -1.59 -13.80
C LEU A 274 -8.17 -1.68 -13.90
N GLU A 275 -7.66 -2.73 -14.52
CA GLU A 275 -6.24 -2.90 -14.79
C GLU A 275 -5.86 -2.12 -16.05
N LEU A 276 -4.87 -1.24 -15.92
CA LEU A 276 -4.45 -0.30 -16.95
C LEU A 276 -2.93 -0.32 -17.15
N GLU A 277 -2.52 -0.02 -18.36
CA GLU A 277 -1.14 0.33 -18.69
C GLU A 277 -0.98 1.86 -18.71
N THR A 278 0.27 2.35 -18.69
CA THR A 278 0.55 3.79 -18.72
C THR A 278 -0.09 4.49 -19.93
N GLU A 279 -0.10 3.83 -21.09
CA GLU A 279 -0.70 4.37 -22.32
C GLU A 279 -2.23 4.43 -22.25
N ASP A 280 -2.87 3.58 -21.45
CA ASP A 280 -4.32 3.61 -21.25
C ASP A 280 -4.74 4.85 -20.45
N LEU A 281 -3.91 5.30 -19.52
CA LEU A 281 -4.11 6.56 -18.79
C LEU A 281 -3.91 7.80 -19.68
N GLN A 282 -3.04 7.71 -20.70
CA GLN A 282 -2.75 8.81 -21.60
C GLN A 282 -3.82 8.97 -22.71
N ASN A 283 -4.47 7.86 -23.11
CA ASN A 283 -5.35 7.83 -24.28
C ASN A 283 -6.75 7.34 -23.92
N GLN A 284 -7.74 8.24 -24.01
CA GLN A 284 -9.13 7.92 -23.68
C GLN A 284 -9.71 6.76 -24.50
N ASN A 285 -9.34 6.59 -25.77
CA ASN A 285 -9.85 5.48 -26.59
C ASN A 285 -9.35 4.14 -26.07
N ARG A 286 -8.09 4.07 -25.65
CA ARG A 286 -7.52 2.87 -25.02
C ARG A 286 -8.17 2.62 -23.66
N PHE A 287 -8.39 3.67 -22.87
CA PHE A 287 -9.10 3.58 -21.60
C PHE A 287 -10.53 3.04 -21.79
N GLN A 288 -11.28 3.57 -22.74
CA GLN A 288 -12.62 3.06 -23.08
C GLN A 288 -12.58 1.58 -23.49
N LYS A 289 -11.57 1.18 -24.30
CA LYS A 289 -11.37 -0.23 -24.66
C LYS A 289 -11.19 -1.10 -23.43
N LYS A 290 -10.34 -0.70 -22.47
CA LYS A 290 -10.15 -1.43 -21.23
C LYS A 290 -11.42 -1.50 -20.38
N CYS A 291 -12.20 -0.42 -20.33
CA CYS A 291 -13.51 -0.42 -19.67
C CYS A 291 -14.48 -1.42 -20.32
N MET A 292 -14.50 -1.48 -21.66
CA MET A 292 -15.33 -2.45 -22.37
C MET A 292 -14.90 -3.89 -22.09
N GLU A 293 -13.59 -4.15 -22.10
CA GLU A 293 -13.04 -5.50 -21.91
C GLU A 293 -13.22 -6.01 -20.46
N GLN A 294 -13.13 -5.15 -19.46
CA GLN A 294 -13.11 -5.57 -18.05
C GLN A 294 -14.42 -5.28 -17.31
N LEU A 295 -15.16 -4.26 -17.72
CA LEU A 295 -16.37 -3.79 -17.02
C LEU A 295 -17.66 -3.93 -17.85
N ASN A 296 -17.55 -4.33 -19.12
CA ASN A 296 -18.67 -4.30 -20.09
C ASN A 296 -19.35 -2.93 -20.16
N SER A 297 -18.58 -1.85 -20.00
CA SER A 297 -19.06 -0.47 -19.99
C SER A 297 -18.20 0.42 -20.89
N MET A 298 -18.82 1.36 -21.60
CA MET A 298 -18.12 2.32 -22.44
C MET A 298 -18.44 3.74 -21.95
N PRO A 299 -17.57 4.32 -21.10
CA PRO A 299 -17.80 5.68 -20.60
C PRO A 299 -17.73 6.70 -21.73
N ALA A 300 -18.48 7.80 -21.60
CA ALA A 300 -18.43 8.90 -22.56
C ALA A 300 -17.02 9.52 -22.61
N GLN A 301 -16.63 10.00 -23.79
CA GLN A 301 -15.39 10.77 -23.92
C GLN A 301 -15.58 12.17 -23.34
N MET A 302 -14.58 12.60 -22.61
CA MET A 302 -14.53 13.98 -22.10
C MET A 302 -13.56 14.83 -22.94
N PRO A 303 -13.70 16.18 -22.91
CA PRO A 303 -12.74 17.06 -23.57
C PRO A 303 -11.28 16.75 -23.13
N PRO A 304 -10.30 16.82 -24.05
CA PRO A 304 -8.91 16.44 -23.76
C PRO A 304 -8.26 17.20 -22.57
N GLY A 305 -8.67 18.45 -22.35
CA GLY A 305 -8.23 19.24 -21.19
C GLY A 305 -8.72 18.63 -19.88
N ARG A 306 -10.01 18.32 -19.78
CA ARG A 306 -10.62 17.67 -18.60
C ARG A 306 -10.04 16.28 -18.35
N TRP A 307 -9.78 15.51 -19.42
CA TRP A 307 -9.11 14.20 -19.27
C TRP A 307 -7.74 14.35 -18.61
N ARG A 308 -6.90 15.28 -19.09
CA ARG A 308 -5.58 15.54 -18.50
C ARG A 308 -5.67 15.96 -17.04
N GLU A 309 -6.56 16.90 -16.71
CA GLU A 309 -6.79 17.34 -15.32
C GLU A 309 -7.20 16.17 -14.42
N ARG A 310 -8.06 15.29 -14.91
CA ARG A 310 -8.53 14.12 -14.19
C ARG A 310 -7.40 13.13 -13.93
N ILE A 311 -6.64 12.78 -14.97
CA ILE A 311 -5.48 11.88 -14.81
C ILE A 311 -4.44 12.51 -13.88
N GLN A 312 -4.18 13.82 -13.98
CA GLN A 312 -3.26 14.51 -13.10
C GLN A 312 -3.74 14.48 -11.64
N ALA A 313 -5.02 14.65 -11.39
CA ALA A 313 -5.60 14.54 -10.05
C ALA A 313 -5.49 13.12 -9.47
N LEU A 314 -5.65 12.09 -10.29
CA LEU A 314 -5.42 10.70 -9.89
C LEU A 314 -3.94 10.44 -9.59
N LEU A 315 -3.02 10.93 -10.42
CA LEU A 315 -1.58 10.77 -10.26
C LEU A 315 -1.02 11.51 -9.03
N GLN A 316 -1.58 12.66 -8.67
CA GLN A 316 -1.20 13.37 -7.42
C GLN A 316 -1.50 12.58 -6.16
N ASN A 317 -2.33 11.54 -6.26
CA ASN A 317 -2.84 10.74 -5.15
C ASN A 317 -2.69 9.25 -5.41
N VAL A 318 -1.76 8.92 -6.29
CA VAL A 318 -1.40 7.54 -6.54
C VAL A 318 -0.85 6.93 -5.25
N SER A 319 -1.37 5.78 -4.88
CA SER A 319 -0.73 4.93 -3.90
C SER A 319 0.22 3.99 -4.65
N GLU A 320 1.46 3.95 -4.21
CA GLU A 320 2.41 2.92 -4.63
C GLU A 320 2.42 1.87 -3.50
N PRO A 321 1.65 0.78 -3.62
CA PRO A 321 1.74 -0.30 -2.67
C PRO A 321 3.18 -0.78 -2.64
N ASP A 322 3.76 -0.85 -1.45
CA ASP A 322 5.09 -1.45 -1.29
C ASP A 322 4.97 -2.92 -1.66
N VAL A 323 5.22 -3.20 -2.92
CA VAL A 323 5.17 -4.53 -3.48
C VAL A 323 6.52 -5.17 -3.17
N GLN A 324 6.62 -5.81 -2.02
CA GLN A 324 7.64 -6.83 -1.80
C GLN A 324 7.29 -8.08 -2.65
N GLY A 325 7.10 -7.88 -3.91
CA GLY A 325 7.18 -8.92 -4.92
C GLY A 325 8.59 -8.89 -5.45
N VAL A 326 9.20 -10.04 -5.64
CA VAL A 326 10.50 -10.16 -6.28
C VAL A 326 10.41 -9.38 -7.59
N SER A 327 11.12 -8.27 -7.68
CA SER A 327 11.07 -7.43 -8.89
C SER A 327 11.59 -8.27 -10.07
N ASN A 328 11.14 -7.99 -11.29
CA ASN A 328 11.72 -8.68 -12.46
C ASN A 328 13.26 -8.60 -12.46
N LYS A 329 13.82 -7.57 -11.81
CA LYS A 329 15.25 -7.41 -11.61
C LYS A 329 15.81 -8.45 -10.63
N GLU A 330 15.12 -8.68 -9.53
CA GLU A 330 15.51 -9.69 -8.53
C GLU A 330 15.35 -11.10 -9.09
N ILE A 331 14.26 -11.40 -9.81
CA ILE A 331 14.07 -12.66 -10.54
C ILE A 331 15.20 -12.89 -11.54
N PHE A 332 15.58 -11.84 -12.28
CA PHE A 332 16.72 -11.90 -13.20
C PHE A 332 18.01 -12.22 -12.47
N ILE A 333 18.29 -11.52 -11.35
CA ILE A 333 19.50 -11.74 -10.56
C ILE A 333 19.50 -13.14 -9.92
N GLU A 334 18.35 -13.61 -9.44
CA GLU A 334 18.19 -14.97 -8.91
C GLU A 334 18.46 -16.03 -9.96
N HIS A 335 17.85 -15.93 -11.13
CA HIS A 335 18.13 -16.85 -12.25
C HIS A 335 19.59 -16.83 -12.69
N LEU A 336 20.21 -15.65 -12.70
CA LEU A 336 21.63 -15.50 -13.02
C LEU A 336 22.49 -16.14 -11.93
N ARG A 337 22.17 -15.93 -10.64
CA ARG A 337 22.85 -16.56 -9.51
C ARG A 337 22.75 -18.08 -9.61
N ASP A 338 21.53 -18.61 -9.70
CA ASP A 338 21.29 -20.06 -9.85
C ASP A 338 22.11 -20.66 -11.00
N TRP A 339 22.15 -19.95 -12.13
CA TRP A 339 22.88 -20.43 -13.30
C TRP A 339 24.39 -20.42 -13.06
N CYS A 340 24.93 -19.40 -12.43
CA CYS A 340 26.37 -19.26 -12.16
C CYS A 340 26.86 -20.19 -11.05
N THR A 341 26.00 -20.56 -10.09
CA THR A 341 26.37 -21.40 -8.94
C THR A 341 25.94 -22.87 -9.05
N ASN A 342 25.18 -23.20 -10.10
CA ASN A 342 24.68 -24.56 -10.34
C ASN A 342 25.83 -25.56 -10.56
N LYS A 343 25.63 -26.82 -10.18
CA LYS A 343 26.54 -27.96 -10.43
C LYS A 343 26.89 -28.18 -11.92
N GLY A 344 26.11 -27.59 -12.85
CA GLY A 344 26.36 -27.58 -14.28
C GLY A 344 27.31 -26.50 -14.78
N ALA A 345 27.82 -25.62 -13.91
CA ALA A 345 28.80 -24.60 -14.29
C ALA A 345 30.09 -25.20 -14.82
N ALA A 346 30.80 -24.43 -15.67
CA ALA A 346 32.04 -24.86 -16.30
C ALA A 346 33.15 -25.11 -15.26
N GLN A 347 33.82 -26.21 -15.40
CA GLN A 347 34.98 -26.56 -14.55
C GLN A 347 36.26 -25.94 -15.11
N VAL A 348 36.33 -25.73 -16.42
CA VAL A 348 37.46 -25.14 -17.11
C VAL A 348 36.95 -24.00 -18.05
N LYS A 349 37.76 -22.99 -18.28
CA LYS A 349 37.37 -21.81 -19.06
C LYS A 349 36.92 -22.11 -20.47
N GLU A 350 37.41 -23.22 -21.08
CA GLU A 350 37.08 -23.68 -22.42
C GLU A 350 35.61 -24.06 -22.56
N GLU A 351 34.97 -24.48 -21.49
CA GLU A 351 33.55 -24.88 -21.48
C GLU A 351 32.58 -23.71 -21.61
N ILE A 352 33.05 -22.48 -21.54
CA ILE A 352 32.21 -21.27 -21.76
C ILE A 352 31.56 -21.33 -23.15
N ILE A 353 32.25 -21.90 -24.14
CA ILE A 353 31.71 -22.07 -25.49
C ILE A 353 30.54 -23.09 -25.56
N LEU A 354 30.37 -23.92 -24.54
CA LEU A 354 29.26 -24.84 -24.37
C LEU A 354 28.06 -24.23 -23.61
N ASN A 355 27.98 -22.90 -23.59
CA ASN A 355 26.92 -22.15 -22.94
C ASN A 355 26.89 -22.35 -21.38
N LYS A 356 28.04 -22.59 -20.78
CA LYS A 356 28.18 -22.71 -19.33
C LYS A 356 28.87 -21.48 -18.73
N PRO A 357 28.42 -20.97 -17.57
CA PRO A 357 29.14 -19.96 -16.82
C PRO A 357 30.41 -20.57 -16.19
N TYR A 358 31.51 -19.82 -16.20
CA TYR A 358 32.79 -20.23 -15.62
C TYR A 358 33.13 -19.35 -14.43
N ARG A 359 33.68 -19.93 -13.37
CA ARG A 359 34.09 -19.24 -12.15
C ARG A 359 35.62 -19.27 -12.03
N ASP A 360 36.20 -18.10 -11.85
CA ASP A 360 37.64 -17.95 -11.59
C ASP A 360 37.95 -16.62 -10.89
N ASN A 361 38.91 -16.63 -9.95
CA ASN A 361 39.42 -15.45 -9.26
C ASN A 361 38.35 -14.52 -8.69
N GLY A 362 37.31 -15.08 -8.01
CA GLY A 362 36.22 -14.31 -7.40
C GLY A 362 35.29 -13.64 -8.40
N LYS A 363 35.21 -14.19 -9.63
CA LYS A 363 34.32 -13.69 -10.68
C LYS A 363 33.67 -14.82 -11.44
N HIS A 364 32.46 -14.55 -11.94
CA HIS A 364 31.80 -15.36 -12.93
C HIS A 364 31.98 -14.78 -14.33
N TYR A 365 32.28 -15.65 -15.30
CA TYR A 365 32.47 -15.33 -16.71
C TYR A 365 31.45 -16.08 -17.57
N PHE A 366 30.79 -15.39 -18.49
CA PHE A 366 29.79 -16.03 -19.37
C PHE A 366 29.54 -15.22 -20.65
N LEU A 367 28.96 -15.88 -21.64
CA LEU A 367 28.47 -15.24 -22.85
C LEU A 367 27.04 -14.71 -22.61
N LEU A 368 26.75 -13.49 -23.05
CA LEU A 368 25.38 -12.91 -22.93
C LEU A 368 24.35 -13.76 -23.66
N ALA A 369 24.70 -14.32 -24.82
CA ALA A 369 23.81 -15.23 -25.57
C ALA A 369 23.47 -16.50 -24.76
N SER A 370 24.44 -17.02 -24.01
CA SER A 370 24.22 -18.21 -23.16
C SER A 370 23.29 -17.90 -21.97
N LEU A 371 23.40 -16.69 -21.43
CA LEU A 371 22.47 -16.20 -20.41
C LEU A 371 21.06 -16.05 -20.97
N GLU A 372 20.91 -15.48 -22.16
CA GLU A 372 19.61 -15.36 -22.84
C GLU A 372 18.96 -16.74 -23.05
N ASP A 373 19.71 -17.72 -23.55
CA ASP A 373 19.22 -19.10 -23.75
C ASP A 373 18.77 -19.73 -22.41
N HIS A 374 19.51 -19.47 -21.33
CA HIS A 374 19.15 -19.95 -20.00
C HIS A 374 17.85 -19.31 -19.52
N LEU A 375 17.71 -17.99 -19.61
CA LEU A 375 16.53 -17.26 -19.20
C LEU A 375 15.28 -17.66 -20.01
N GLN A 376 15.42 -17.91 -21.32
CA GLN A 376 14.33 -18.41 -22.16
C GLN A 376 13.84 -19.80 -21.69
N LYS A 377 14.76 -20.71 -21.34
CA LYS A 377 14.40 -22.02 -20.77
C LYS A 377 13.65 -21.89 -19.43
N LYS A 378 13.95 -20.86 -18.65
CA LYS A 378 13.23 -20.50 -17.42
C LYS A 378 11.94 -19.71 -17.67
N LYS A 379 11.55 -19.49 -18.94
CA LYS A 379 10.39 -18.68 -19.37
C LYS A 379 10.48 -17.20 -18.95
N PHE A 380 11.69 -16.71 -18.66
CA PHE A 380 11.93 -15.30 -18.35
C PHE A 380 12.28 -14.55 -19.66
N THR A 381 11.31 -13.87 -20.25
CA THR A 381 11.44 -13.19 -21.55
C THR A 381 11.24 -11.68 -21.46
N VAL A 382 11.21 -11.14 -20.24
CA VAL A 382 10.87 -9.74 -19.96
C VAL A 382 11.97 -8.77 -20.38
N TYR A 383 13.23 -9.19 -20.36
CA TYR A 383 14.37 -8.32 -20.66
C TYR A 383 15.01 -8.60 -22.01
N ASN A 384 15.26 -7.51 -22.74
CA ASN A 384 16.10 -7.54 -23.95
C ASN A 384 17.59 -7.42 -23.60
N ARG A 385 18.48 -7.64 -24.57
CA ARG A 385 19.95 -7.57 -24.41
C ARG A 385 20.42 -6.27 -23.78
N ASN A 386 19.86 -5.13 -24.20
CA ASN A 386 20.28 -3.82 -23.69
C ASN A 386 19.93 -3.66 -22.18
N LYS A 387 18.75 -4.13 -21.78
CA LYS A 387 18.32 -4.09 -20.39
C LYS A 387 19.16 -5.02 -19.52
N MET A 388 19.43 -6.25 -19.99
CA MET A 388 20.31 -7.20 -19.31
C MET A 388 21.72 -6.62 -19.14
N SER A 389 22.33 -6.09 -20.21
CA SER A 389 23.64 -5.46 -20.15
C SER A 389 23.70 -4.30 -19.15
N ASN A 390 22.65 -3.49 -19.09
CA ASN A 390 22.55 -2.36 -18.16
C ASN A 390 22.52 -2.83 -16.69
N ILE A 391 21.78 -3.91 -16.40
CA ILE A 391 21.71 -4.48 -15.04
C ILE A 391 23.06 -5.11 -14.68
N LEU A 392 23.67 -5.88 -15.59
CA LEU A 392 24.98 -6.48 -15.38
C LEU A 392 26.04 -5.42 -15.05
N GLU A 393 26.05 -4.29 -15.77
CA GLU A 393 27.02 -3.22 -15.60
C GLU A 393 26.77 -2.39 -14.33
N LYS A 394 25.55 -1.88 -14.17
CA LYS A 394 25.24 -0.89 -13.13
C LYS A 394 24.96 -1.50 -11.77
N GLU A 395 24.25 -2.62 -11.73
CA GLU A 395 23.82 -3.24 -10.47
C GLU A 395 24.83 -4.29 -9.99
N LEU A 396 25.33 -5.14 -10.90
CA LEU A 396 26.24 -6.22 -10.58
C LEU A 396 27.72 -5.86 -10.80
N LYS A 397 28.02 -4.58 -11.09
CA LYS A 397 29.39 -4.09 -11.33
C LYS A 397 30.15 -4.94 -12.35
N GLY A 398 29.42 -5.49 -13.32
CA GLY A 398 29.98 -6.33 -14.38
C GLY A 398 30.63 -5.51 -15.48
N ASN A 399 31.52 -6.14 -16.21
CA ASN A 399 32.14 -5.54 -17.38
C ASN A 399 32.38 -6.57 -18.49
N LEU A 400 32.50 -6.08 -19.73
CA LEU A 400 32.93 -6.89 -20.87
C LEU A 400 34.44 -7.07 -20.83
N THR A 401 34.89 -8.33 -20.82
CA THR A 401 36.31 -8.67 -20.84
C THR A 401 36.63 -9.67 -21.97
N THR A 402 37.87 -9.92 -22.22
CA THR A 402 38.32 -10.84 -23.27
C THR A 402 39.08 -12.00 -22.63
N LEU A 403 38.55 -13.20 -22.79
CA LEU A 403 39.25 -14.42 -22.41
C LEU A 403 40.04 -14.99 -23.61
N ARG A 404 41.24 -15.49 -23.30
CA ARG A 404 42.10 -16.18 -24.28
C ARG A 404 41.90 -17.67 -24.09
N MET A 405 41.47 -18.33 -25.16
CA MET A 405 41.23 -19.79 -25.22
C MET A 405 42.35 -20.46 -25.96
N PRO A 406 42.95 -21.56 -25.47
CA PRO A 406 43.92 -22.32 -26.20
C PRO A 406 43.27 -22.98 -27.43
N LYS A 407 44.02 -23.05 -28.53
CA LYS A 407 43.63 -23.81 -29.71
C LYS A 407 44.66 -24.94 -29.93
N PRO A 408 44.23 -26.04 -30.60
CA PRO A 408 45.16 -27.12 -30.95
C PRO A 408 46.35 -26.69 -31.79
N ASP A 409 46.23 -25.55 -32.51
CA ASP A 409 47.24 -25.03 -33.44
C ASP A 409 48.10 -23.90 -32.87
N ASP A 410 48.30 -23.82 -31.57
CA ASP A 410 49.06 -22.76 -30.86
C ASP A 410 48.58 -21.30 -31.12
N LYS A 411 47.42 -21.11 -31.77
CA LYS A 411 46.81 -19.79 -31.97
C LYS A 411 45.73 -19.58 -30.92
N GLU A 412 45.93 -18.56 -30.06
CA GLU A 412 44.90 -18.18 -29.05
C GLU A 412 43.62 -17.65 -29.75
N LYS A 413 42.45 -18.16 -29.37
CA LYS A 413 41.16 -17.59 -29.74
C LYS A 413 40.74 -16.60 -28.67
N LYS A 414 40.47 -15.34 -29.05
CA LYS A 414 39.94 -14.31 -28.14
C LYS A 414 38.42 -14.34 -28.17
N ILE A 415 37.77 -14.47 -27.01
CA ILE A 415 36.31 -14.45 -26.87
C ILE A 415 35.92 -13.34 -25.92
N LYS A 416 34.95 -12.50 -26.34
CA LYS A 416 34.38 -11.46 -25.46
C LYS A 416 33.33 -12.10 -24.56
N VAL A 417 33.45 -11.92 -23.27
CA VAL A 417 32.57 -12.45 -22.23
C VAL A 417 32.19 -11.35 -21.23
N TRP A 418 31.06 -11.49 -20.60
CA TRP A 418 30.73 -10.72 -19.40
C TRP A 418 31.49 -11.31 -18.20
N SER A 419 31.91 -10.42 -17.33
CA SER A 419 32.55 -10.73 -16.04
C SER A 419 31.78 -9.98 -14.95
N ILE A 420 31.25 -10.68 -13.98
CA ILE A 420 30.61 -10.12 -12.78
C ILE A 420 31.35 -10.60 -11.54
N PRO A 421 31.33 -9.86 -10.42
CA PRO A 421 31.79 -10.39 -9.13
C PRO A 421 31.10 -11.68 -8.78
N GLU A 422 31.79 -12.53 -8.04
CA GLU A 422 31.20 -13.78 -7.52
C GLU A 422 30.05 -13.45 -6.59
N PHE A 423 28.96 -14.21 -6.69
CA PHE A 423 27.88 -14.17 -5.71
C PHE A 423 28.40 -14.74 -4.37
N THR A 424 28.51 -13.88 -3.35
CA THR A 424 28.81 -14.31 -1.98
C THR A 424 27.51 -14.77 -1.33
N ASP A 425 27.54 -15.95 -0.71
CA ASP A 425 26.42 -16.44 0.09
C ASP A 425 26.38 -15.66 1.41
N GLU A 426 25.75 -14.49 1.42
CA GLU A 426 25.48 -13.74 2.66
C GLU A 426 24.28 -14.31 3.46
N PHE A 427 23.80 -15.50 3.11
CA PHE A 427 22.65 -16.14 3.72
C PHE A 427 22.95 -17.47 4.43
N ASP A 428 24.22 -17.82 4.69
CA ASP A 428 24.58 -19.08 5.33
C ASP A 428 24.47 -19.11 6.86
N ASP A 429 23.95 -18.06 7.53
CA ASP A 429 23.83 -18.03 9.00
C ASP A 429 22.40 -17.78 9.51
N ILE A 430 21.37 -18.14 8.77
CA ILE A 430 20.08 -18.38 9.40
C ILE A 430 20.00 -19.85 9.78
N GLU A 431 20.50 -20.20 10.97
CA GLU A 431 20.13 -21.45 11.62
C GLU A 431 18.60 -21.46 11.75
N ILE A 432 17.96 -22.16 10.81
CA ILE A 432 16.55 -22.52 10.97
C ILE A 432 16.53 -23.53 12.12
N ASN A 433 16.26 -23.06 13.32
CA ASN A 433 15.96 -23.89 14.46
C ASN A 433 14.66 -24.63 14.16
N THR A 434 14.77 -25.76 13.48
CA THR A 434 13.63 -26.68 13.32
C THR A 434 13.31 -27.25 14.69
N PRO A 435 12.06 -27.08 15.19
CA PRO A 435 11.68 -27.68 16.47
C PRO A 435 11.92 -29.18 16.42
N ASP A 436 12.56 -29.73 17.45
CA ASP A 436 12.82 -31.18 17.57
C ASP A 436 11.47 -31.92 17.60
N MET A 437 11.15 -32.64 16.51
CA MET A 437 9.88 -33.33 16.32
C MET A 437 9.72 -34.57 17.24
N LYS A 438 10.52 -34.72 18.27
CA LYS A 438 10.48 -35.90 19.16
C LYS A 438 9.33 -35.90 20.19
N ASP A 439 8.59 -34.78 20.34
CA ASP A 439 7.52 -34.69 21.37
C ASP A 439 6.10 -34.65 20.78
N ARG A 440 5.86 -35.19 19.61
CA ARG A 440 4.47 -35.50 19.20
C ARG A 440 3.97 -36.73 19.94
N LYS A 441 3.29 -36.53 21.06
CA LYS A 441 2.38 -37.55 21.62
C LYS A 441 1.32 -37.83 20.54
N GLU A 442 1.26 -39.08 20.10
CA GLU A 442 0.20 -39.60 19.26
C GLU A 442 -1.16 -39.36 19.94
N TYR A 443 -1.98 -38.51 19.34
CA TYR A 443 -3.41 -38.49 19.66
C TYR A 443 -4.01 -39.74 19.06
N GLN A 444 -4.25 -40.76 19.90
CA GLN A 444 -5.14 -41.84 19.57
C GLN A 444 -6.59 -41.29 19.59
N ALA A 445 -7.25 -41.40 18.42
CA ALA A 445 -8.65 -41.15 18.29
C ALA A 445 -9.43 -42.22 19.08
N GLU A 446 -10.31 -41.81 19.99
CA GLU A 446 -11.48 -42.55 20.42
C GLU A 446 -12.74 -42.02 19.74
#